data_a1a9c67293b4e89b2e192b9af62e47e4
#
_entry.id   a1a9c67293b4e89b2e192b9af62e47e4
#
_cell.length_a   1.000
_cell.length_b   1.000
_cell.length_c   1.000
_cell.angle_alpha   90.00
_cell.angle_beta   90.00
_cell.angle_gamma   90.00
#
_symmetry.space_group_name_H-M   'P 1'
#
loop_
_entity.id
_entity.type
_entity.pdbx_description
1 polymer ?
#
loop_
_entity_poly.entity_id
_entity_poly.type
_entity_poly.pdbx_seq_one_letter_code
_entity_poly.pdbx_strand_id
1 'polypeptide(L)'
;MNSFLKKIALLLVLLLTSFSFVYAQTGSEHTNATTLSVTQVNPVSPREIDVTFSEPINITTLRVTLENQITRDMVGVSGYHETTNPNVARVELSSEMATSATYKITVNTVTATSGATISAGIDATKEFVTPARFSEDEIDLTAPSNP
;
A
#
# COMPACT_ATOMS: atom_id res chain seq x y z
N MET A 1 8.61 69.12 -29.32
CA MET A 1 8.95 67.83 -28.67
C MET A 1 9.99 67.14 -29.53
N ASN A 2 11.20 67.01 -28.98
CA ASN A 2 12.40 66.67 -29.75
C ASN A 2 12.35 65.24 -30.36
N SER A 3 12.73 65.13 -31.62
CA SER A 3 12.84 63.84 -32.33
C SER A 3 13.63 62.77 -31.55
N PHE A 4 14.54 63.19 -30.72
CA PHE A 4 15.33 62.37 -29.81
C PHE A 4 14.51 61.67 -28.77
N LEU A 5 13.53 62.35 -28.10
CA LEU A 5 12.61 61.79 -27.11
C LEU A 5 11.70 60.72 -27.74
N LYS A 6 11.23 60.92 -28.98
CA LYS A 6 10.40 59.96 -29.68
C LYS A 6 11.14 58.65 -29.97
N LYS A 7 12.43 58.75 -30.32
CA LYS A 7 13.31 57.56 -30.56
C LYS A 7 13.59 56.79 -29.28
N ILE A 8 13.77 57.47 -28.16
CA ILE A 8 13.96 56.79 -26.86
C ILE A 8 12.66 56.10 -26.42
N ALA A 9 11.50 56.77 -26.54
CA ALA A 9 10.24 56.17 -26.20
C ALA A 9 9.92 54.93 -27.08
N LEU A 10 10.26 54.95 -28.36
CA LEU A 10 10.09 53.82 -29.26
C LEU A 10 11.02 52.65 -28.91
N LEU A 11 12.26 52.94 -28.50
CA LEU A 11 13.22 51.93 -28.08
C LEU A 11 12.83 51.28 -26.77
N LEU A 12 12.24 52.04 -25.81
CA LEU A 12 11.78 51.56 -24.55
C LEU A 12 10.58 50.63 -24.71
N VAL A 13 9.64 50.95 -25.64
CA VAL A 13 8.48 50.10 -25.93
C VAL A 13 8.91 48.80 -26.62
N LEU A 14 9.97 48.85 -27.46
CA LEU A 14 10.48 47.67 -28.15
C LEU A 14 11.22 46.74 -27.14
N LEU A 15 11.84 47.29 -26.10
CA LEU A 15 12.51 46.49 -25.06
C LEU A 15 11.54 45.83 -24.10
N LEU A 16 10.33 46.40 -23.91
CA LEU A 16 9.28 45.84 -23.03
C LEU A 16 8.52 44.69 -23.68
N THR A 17 8.54 44.56 -25.01
CA THR A 17 7.83 43.48 -25.72
C THR A 17 8.67 42.22 -25.88
N SER A 18 9.96 42.25 -25.53
CA SER A 18 10.87 41.10 -25.67
C SER A 18 10.95 40.22 -24.44
N PHE A 19 10.28 40.57 -23.32
CA PHE A 19 10.11 39.70 -22.20
C PHE A 19 8.79 38.92 -22.35
N SER A 20 8.71 38.13 -23.41
CA SER A 20 7.90 36.92 -23.35
C SER A 20 8.58 36.03 -22.32
N PHE A 21 8.16 36.16 -21.07
CA PHE A 21 8.32 35.10 -20.10
C PHE A 21 7.61 33.89 -20.67
N VAL A 22 8.39 33.04 -21.32
CA VAL A 22 8.05 31.64 -21.44
C VAL A 22 8.07 31.15 -19.98
N TYR A 23 6.95 31.28 -19.29
CA TYR A 23 6.63 30.37 -18.23
C TYR A 23 6.58 29.00 -18.91
N ALA A 24 7.73 28.32 -18.95
CA ALA A 24 7.69 26.89 -18.99
C ALA A 24 6.80 26.54 -17.80
N GLN A 25 5.52 26.30 -18.06
CA GLN A 25 4.76 25.41 -17.25
C GLN A 25 5.54 24.10 -17.32
N THR A 26 6.50 23.94 -16.40
CA THR A 26 6.73 22.61 -15.89
C THR A 26 5.36 22.18 -15.43
N GLY A 27 4.64 21.52 -16.34
CA GLY A 27 3.53 20.69 -15.98
C GLY A 27 4.10 19.82 -14.86
N SER A 28 3.81 20.20 -13.63
CA SER A 28 3.77 19.26 -12.56
C SER A 28 2.71 18.29 -13.08
N GLU A 29 3.17 17.26 -13.80
CA GLU A 29 2.40 16.05 -13.84
C GLU A 29 2.15 15.76 -12.37
N HIS A 30 0.94 16.09 -11.92
CA HIS A 30 0.37 15.41 -10.79
C HIS A 30 0.32 13.95 -11.26
N THR A 31 1.47 13.28 -11.20
CA THR A 31 1.45 11.88 -10.95
C THR A 31 0.65 11.82 -9.66
N ASN A 32 -0.63 11.43 -9.77
CA ASN A 32 -1.35 10.91 -8.63
C ASN A 32 -0.43 9.85 -8.07
N ALA A 33 0.40 10.24 -7.10
CA ALA A 33 1.22 9.31 -6.37
C ALA A 33 0.18 8.38 -5.74
N THR A 34 0.03 7.22 -6.37
CA THR A 34 -0.89 6.20 -5.88
C THR A 34 -0.39 5.90 -4.49
N THR A 35 -1.15 6.31 -3.48
CA THR A 35 -0.74 6.10 -2.09
C THR A 35 -0.77 4.60 -1.87
N LEU A 36 0.38 4.02 -1.52
CA LEU A 36 0.45 2.60 -1.19
C LEU A 36 -0.46 2.35 0.02
N SER A 37 -1.39 1.42 -0.12
CA SER A 37 -2.40 1.12 0.90
C SER A 37 -2.68 -0.37 1.00
N VAL A 38 -3.16 -0.80 2.17
CA VAL A 38 -3.73 -2.14 2.37
C VAL A 38 -5.17 -2.14 1.84
N THR A 39 -5.43 -2.92 0.81
CA THR A 39 -6.76 -3.01 0.18
C THR A 39 -7.62 -4.12 0.78
N GLN A 40 -7.00 -5.26 1.11
CA GLN A 40 -7.70 -6.42 1.65
C GLN A 40 -6.81 -7.22 2.61
N VAL A 41 -7.44 -7.89 3.56
CA VAL A 41 -6.81 -8.91 4.42
C VAL A 41 -7.69 -10.14 4.41
N ASN A 42 -7.09 -11.29 4.15
CA ASN A 42 -7.79 -12.57 4.07
C ASN A 42 -7.10 -13.61 4.97
N PRO A 43 -7.73 -14.09 6.04
CA PRO A 43 -7.20 -15.18 6.84
C PRO A 43 -7.28 -16.50 6.03
N VAL A 44 -6.13 -17.11 5.75
CA VAL A 44 -6.00 -18.32 4.93
C VAL A 44 -6.02 -19.57 5.81
N SER A 45 -5.34 -19.52 6.93
CA SER A 45 -5.27 -20.59 7.92
C SER A 45 -5.21 -20.00 9.33
N PRO A 46 -5.25 -20.79 10.40
CA PRO A 46 -5.09 -20.27 11.77
C PRO A 46 -3.80 -19.47 11.97
N ARG A 47 -2.77 -19.75 11.16
CA ARG A 47 -1.44 -19.12 11.27
C ARG A 47 -1.01 -18.34 10.05
N GLU A 48 -1.89 -18.14 9.07
CA GLU A 48 -1.52 -17.42 7.85
C GLU A 48 -2.61 -16.44 7.45
N ILE A 49 -2.17 -15.26 7.05
CA ILE A 49 -3.02 -14.23 6.47
C ILE A 49 -2.40 -13.68 5.18
N ASP A 50 -3.22 -13.50 4.16
CA ASP A 50 -2.85 -12.79 2.94
C ASP A 50 -3.23 -11.33 3.07
N VAL A 51 -2.25 -10.45 2.88
CA VAL A 51 -2.40 -9.00 2.90
C VAL A 51 -2.22 -8.49 1.48
N THR A 52 -3.27 -7.87 0.94
CA THR A 52 -3.28 -7.31 -0.41
C THR A 52 -3.03 -5.82 -0.36
N PHE A 53 -2.14 -5.35 -1.21
CA PHE A 53 -1.77 -3.95 -1.37
C PHE A 53 -2.29 -3.36 -2.68
N SER A 54 -2.36 -2.05 -2.77
CA SER A 54 -2.81 -1.33 -3.97
C SER A 54 -1.85 -1.48 -5.16
N GLU A 55 -0.60 -1.85 -4.93
CA GLU A 55 0.44 -2.07 -5.94
C GLU A 55 1.46 -3.13 -5.49
N PRO A 56 2.32 -3.66 -6.40
CA PRO A 56 3.36 -4.64 -6.06
C PRO A 56 4.31 -4.13 -4.99
N ILE A 57 4.66 -4.99 -4.03
CA ILE A 57 5.50 -4.62 -2.90
C ILE A 57 6.84 -5.36 -2.90
N ASN A 58 7.81 -4.79 -2.18
CA ASN A 58 9.03 -5.47 -1.80
C ASN A 58 8.83 -6.14 -0.43
N ILE A 59 8.65 -7.45 -0.43
CA ILE A 59 8.34 -8.26 0.76
C ILE A 59 9.39 -8.12 1.86
N THR A 60 10.66 -7.87 1.51
CA THR A 60 11.76 -7.75 2.49
C THR A 60 11.62 -6.52 3.40
N THR A 61 10.86 -5.52 2.93
CA THR A 61 10.61 -4.28 3.67
C THR A 61 9.35 -4.34 4.54
N LEU A 62 8.52 -5.38 4.36
CA LEU A 62 7.25 -5.52 5.08
C LEU A 62 7.47 -5.77 6.57
N ARG A 63 6.79 -5.00 7.39
CA ARG A 63 6.65 -5.21 8.83
C ARG A 63 5.23 -4.94 9.25
N VAL A 64 4.61 -5.90 9.93
CA VAL A 64 3.23 -5.78 10.41
C VAL A 64 3.13 -6.08 11.89
N THR A 65 2.07 -5.57 12.50
CA THR A 65 1.58 -5.98 13.82
C THR A 65 0.15 -6.45 13.69
N LEU A 66 -0.22 -7.47 14.46
CA LEU A 66 -1.56 -8.04 14.51
C LEU A 66 -2.07 -8.02 15.95
N GLU A 67 -3.22 -7.42 16.16
CA GLU A 67 -3.86 -7.27 17.48
C GLU A 67 -5.26 -7.88 17.48
N ASN A 68 -5.57 -8.72 18.46
CA ASN A 68 -6.94 -9.14 18.72
C ASN A 68 -7.72 -7.98 19.33
N GLN A 69 -8.84 -7.58 18.72
CA GLN A 69 -9.56 -6.36 19.13
C GLN A 69 -10.37 -6.55 20.42
N ILE A 70 -10.60 -7.79 20.84
CA ILE A 70 -11.34 -8.11 22.08
C ILE A 70 -10.40 -8.24 23.26
N THR A 71 -9.36 -9.10 23.14
CA THR A 71 -8.43 -9.38 24.25
C THR A 71 -7.28 -8.37 24.33
N ARG A 72 -7.04 -7.61 23.24
CA ARG A 72 -5.90 -6.70 23.07
C ARG A 72 -4.54 -7.41 23.02
N ASP A 73 -4.55 -8.72 22.85
CA ASP A 73 -3.32 -9.49 22.70
C ASP A 73 -2.70 -9.26 21.33
N MET A 74 -1.38 -9.16 21.31
CA MET A 74 -0.60 -9.09 20.09
C MET A 74 -0.25 -10.49 19.62
N VAL A 75 -0.49 -10.78 18.35
CA VAL A 75 -0.06 -12.02 17.71
C VAL A 75 1.29 -11.78 17.05
N GLY A 76 2.28 -12.59 17.41
CA GLY A 76 3.61 -12.49 16.82
C GLY A 76 3.64 -12.93 15.35
N VAL A 77 4.52 -12.31 14.58
CA VAL A 77 4.78 -12.68 13.18
C VAL A 77 6.08 -13.49 13.14
N SER A 78 6.05 -14.65 12.48
CA SER A 78 7.21 -15.53 12.30
C SER A 78 7.88 -15.38 10.93
N GLY A 79 7.10 -14.98 9.90
CA GLY A 79 7.63 -14.87 8.54
C GLY A 79 6.76 -14.04 7.59
N TYR A 80 7.36 -13.75 6.43
CA TYR A 80 6.71 -13.11 5.30
C TYR A 80 7.08 -13.88 4.02
N HIS A 81 6.10 -14.24 3.21
CA HIS A 81 6.29 -15.02 2.00
C HIS A 81 5.66 -14.32 0.80
N GLU A 82 6.36 -14.39 -0.32
CA GLU A 82 5.82 -13.96 -1.60
C GLU A 82 4.73 -14.93 -2.06
N THR A 83 3.73 -14.40 -2.74
CA THR A 83 2.72 -15.19 -3.42
C THR A 83 2.90 -15.07 -4.93
N THR A 84 2.10 -15.78 -5.72
CA THR A 84 2.08 -15.64 -7.18
C THR A 84 1.58 -14.26 -7.63
N ASN A 85 0.86 -13.54 -6.75
CA ASN A 85 0.41 -12.17 -7.00
C ASN A 85 1.36 -11.19 -6.28
N PRO A 86 2.13 -10.35 -6.99
CA PRO A 86 3.10 -9.45 -6.39
C PRO A 86 2.49 -8.35 -5.50
N ASN A 87 1.17 -8.17 -5.56
CA ASN A 87 0.45 -7.27 -4.67
C ASN A 87 0.06 -7.93 -3.34
N VAL A 88 0.29 -9.23 -3.18
CA VAL A 88 -0.15 -10.01 -2.01
C VAL A 88 1.06 -10.55 -1.27
N ALA A 89 1.16 -10.23 0.01
CA ALA A 89 2.09 -10.85 0.93
C ALA A 89 1.38 -11.85 1.83
N ARG A 90 1.91 -13.05 1.97
CA ARG A 90 1.51 -13.98 3.01
C ARG A 90 2.30 -13.71 4.29
N VAL A 91 1.59 -13.48 5.37
CA VAL A 91 2.15 -13.26 6.70
C VAL A 91 1.94 -14.51 7.52
N GLU A 92 3.03 -15.10 8.00
CA GLU A 92 3.01 -16.26 8.88
C GLU A 92 3.06 -15.81 10.34
N LEU A 93 2.22 -16.41 11.19
CA LEU A 93 2.06 -16.06 12.58
C LEU A 93 2.74 -17.09 13.49
N SER A 94 3.32 -16.63 14.59
CA SER A 94 3.97 -17.49 15.59
C SER A 94 2.97 -18.27 16.46
N SER A 95 1.70 -17.82 16.51
CA SER A 95 0.61 -18.48 17.22
C SER A 95 -0.68 -18.41 16.40
N GLU A 96 -1.63 -19.29 16.72
CA GLU A 96 -2.90 -19.38 16.03
C GLU A 96 -3.83 -18.21 16.37
N MET A 97 -4.55 -17.74 15.37
CA MET A 97 -5.68 -16.84 15.56
C MET A 97 -6.87 -17.62 16.11
N ALA A 98 -7.62 -17.00 17.03
CA ALA A 98 -8.91 -17.54 17.44
C ALA A 98 -9.92 -17.47 16.29
N THR A 99 -10.84 -18.43 16.21
CA THR A 99 -11.95 -18.42 15.25
C THR A 99 -13.03 -17.41 15.68
N SER A 100 -13.79 -16.88 14.71
CA SER A 100 -14.86 -15.90 14.95
C SER A 100 -14.40 -14.67 15.76
N ALA A 101 -13.14 -14.30 15.65
CA ALA A 101 -12.54 -13.20 16.37
C ALA A 101 -12.19 -12.04 15.43
N THR A 102 -12.29 -10.81 15.92
CA THR A 102 -11.91 -9.61 15.19
C THR A 102 -10.45 -9.28 15.47
N TYR A 103 -9.69 -9.12 14.41
CA TYR A 103 -8.30 -8.70 14.45
C TYR A 103 -8.10 -7.40 13.68
N LYS A 104 -7.09 -6.64 14.10
CA LYS A 104 -6.59 -5.47 13.39
C LYS A 104 -5.14 -5.71 12.98
N ILE A 105 -4.87 -5.65 11.69
CA ILE A 105 -3.51 -5.61 11.17
C ILE A 105 -3.10 -4.17 10.95
N THR A 106 -1.86 -3.84 11.32
CA THR A 106 -1.22 -2.56 11.02
C THR A 106 0.08 -2.84 10.28
N VAL A 107 0.21 -2.30 9.08
CA VAL A 107 1.47 -2.33 8.33
C VAL A 107 2.32 -1.17 8.82
N ASN A 108 3.42 -1.48 9.52
CA ASN A 108 4.32 -0.48 10.09
C ASN A 108 5.25 0.10 9.03
N THR A 109 5.75 -0.77 8.16
CA THR A 109 6.59 -0.38 7.01
C THR A 109 6.34 -1.33 5.84
N VAL A 110 6.34 -0.80 4.64
CA VAL A 110 6.47 -1.52 3.37
C VAL A 110 6.81 -0.51 2.28
N THR A 111 7.58 -0.96 1.30
CA THR A 111 7.91 -0.19 0.09
C THR A 111 7.39 -0.93 -1.12
N ALA A 112 6.68 -0.26 -1.99
CA ALA A 112 6.28 -0.79 -3.28
C ALA A 112 7.48 -0.90 -4.24
N THR A 113 7.35 -1.71 -5.28
CA THR A 113 8.37 -1.79 -6.35
C THR A 113 8.51 -0.49 -7.12
N SER A 114 7.48 0.36 -7.13
CA SER A 114 7.49 1.73 -7.65
C SER A 114 8.32 2.71 -6.80
N GLY A 115 8.67 2.33 -5.57
CA GLY A 115 9.31 3.18 -4.57
C GLY A 115 8.35 3.90 -3.63
N ALA A 116 7.04 3.79 -3.84
CA ALA A 116 6.06 4.33 -2.90
C ALA A 116 6.16 3.62 -1.54
N THR A 117 5.95 4.37 -0.47
CA THR A 117 5.96 3.84 0.90
C THR A 117 4.59 4.00 1.53
N ILE A 118 4.23 3.07 2.42
CA ILE A 118 2.97 3.20 3.16
C ILE A 118 3.11 4.29 4.23
N SER A 119 2.09 5.14 4.34
CA SER A 119 1.98 6.12 5.41
C SER A 119 1.17 5.54 6.56
N ALA A 120 1.57 5.84 7.80
CA ALA A 120 0.81 5.44 8.97
C ALA A 120 -0.61 6.03 8.93
N GLY A 121 -1.60 5.25 9.36
CA GLY A 121 -3.01 5.68 9.40
C GLY A 121 -3.95 4.65 8.79
N ILE A 122 -5.05 5.13 8.22
CA ILE A 122 -6.11 4.28 7.68
C ILE A 122 -5.64 3.40 6.51
N ASP A 123 -4.73 3.91 5.69
CA ASP A 123 -4.19 3.19 4.54
C ASP A 123 -3.28 2.02 4.94
N ALA A 124 -2.68 2.10 6.13
CA ALA A 124 -1.82 1.08 6.70
C ALA A 124 -2.56 0.08 7.60
N THR A 125 -3.85 0.28 7.85
CA THR A 125 -4.60 -0.46 8.86
C THR A 125 -5.83 -1.12 8.27
N LYS A 126 -6.10 -2.38 8.67
CA LYS A 126 -7.32 -3.09 8.26
C LYS A 126 -7.82 -3.94 9.41
N GLU A 127 -9.12 -3.93 9.63
CA GLU A 127 -9.78 -4.89 10.50
C GLU A 127 -10.38 -6.03 9.67
N PHE A 128 -10.35 -7.23 10.22
CA PHE A 128 -10.94 -8.41 9.62
C PHE A 128 -11.46 -9.36 10.70
N VAL A 129 -12.35 -10.25 10.30
CA VAL A 129 -12.90 -11.28 11.18
C VAL A 129 -12.42 -12.63 10.69
N THR A 130 -11.91 -13.47 11.60
CA THR A 130 -11.55 -14.84 11.28
C THR A 130 -12.80 -15.69 11.07
N PRO A 131 -12.75 -16.70 10.20
CA PRO A 131 -13.89 -17.58 9.98
C PRO A 131 -14.24 -18.37 11.24
N ALA A 132 -15.47 -18.87 11.32
CA ALA A 132 -15.90 -19.75 12.40
C ALA A 132 -15.16 -21.09 12.39
N ARG A 133 -14.63 -21.48 11.24
CA ARG A 133 -13.77 -22.65 11.06
C ARG A 133 -12.81 -22.36 9.90
N PHE A 134 -11.54 -22.60 10.09
CA PHE A 134 -10.60 -22.65 8.98
C PHE A 134 -10.81 -23.96 8.24
N SER A 135 -10.80 -23.94 6.91
CA SER A 135 -10.83 -25.17 6.11
C SER A 135 -9.54 -25.93 6.42
N GLU A 136 -9.66 -27.02 7.13
CA GLU A 136 -8.67 -28.09 7.00
C GLU A 136 -8.86 -28.63 5.59
N ASP A 137 -7.79 -28.87 4.84
CA ASP A 137 -7.86 -29.58 3.58
C ASP A 137 -8.73 -30.80 3.84
N GLU A 138 -9.82 -30.91 3.09
CA GLU A 138 -10.77 -32.01 3.22
C GLU A 138 -9.99 -33.29 3.07
N ILE A 139 -9.58 -33.87 4.19
CA ILE A 139 -9.04 -35.25 4.20
C ILE A 139 -10.20 -36.07 3.69
N ASP A 140 -10.12 -36.46 2.43
CA ASP A 140 -11.09 -37.36 1.80
C ASP A 140 -11.09 -38.70 2.56
N LEU A 141 -11.89 -38.75 3.61
CA LEU A 141 -12.15 -39.96 4.38
C LEU A 141 -13.04 -40.96 3.61
N THR A 142 -13.33 -40.69 2.34
CA THR A 142 -14.10 -41.58 1.46
C THR A 142 -13.22 -42.58 0.70
N ALA A 143 -11.93 -42.67 1.00
CA ALA A 143 -11.14 -43.77 0.47
C ALA A 143 -11.73 -45.09 1.01
N PRO A 144 -12.32 -45.96 0.15
CA PRO A 144 -12.88 -47.20 0.62
C PRO A 144 -11.74 -48.06 1.19
N SER A 145 -11.88 -48.47 2.45
CA SER A 145 -11.02 -49.47 3.03
C SER A 145 -11.17 -50.76 2.20
N ASN A 146 -10.15 -51.03 1.39
CA ASN A 146 -10.14 -52.27 0.59
C ASN A 146 -10.03 -53.46 1.56
N PRO A 147 -10.85 -54.49 1.41
CA PRO A 147 -10.89 -55.67 2.26
C PRO A 147 -9.64 -56.56 2.12
#